data_41ba4b85652b062e8a72551808c6df37
#
_entry.id   41ba4b85652b062e8a72551808c6df37
#
_cell.length_a   1.000
_cell.length_b   1.000
_cell.length_c   1.000
_cell.angle_alpha   90.00
_cell.angle_beta   90.00
_cell.angle_gamma   90.00
#
_symmetry.space_group_name_H-M   'P 1'
#
loop_
_entity.id
_entity.type
_entity.pdbx_description
1 polymer ?
#
loop_
_entity_poly.entity_id
_entity_poly.type
_entity_poly.pdbx_seq_one_letter_code
_entity_poly.pdbx_strand_id
1 'polypeptide(L)'
;MASDTENNAGDLSVDPAFFDLLTGSFRRIVGTSLVAEGQGPDWLYHKAPFVVVAHNTDPDPRFVFANKTAQNCFEYPWDEFVTLPSRLSAELPNRAERQRLLDAVSSNGFISDYRGLRIAKSGRRFWIEDGIVWQLIDNDGNHRGQAATFSTWKDA
;
A
#
# COMPACT_ATOMS: atom_id res chain seq x y z
N MET A 1 7.24 -26.88 9.51
CA MET A 1 5.83 -27.22 9.64
C MET A 1 5.01 -26.45 8.64
N ALA A 2 4.12 -27.15 7.99
CA ALA A 2 3.27 -26.50 6.97
C ALA A 2 2.41 -25.38 7.56
N SER A 3 1.85 -25.59 8.76
CA SER A 3 1.00 -24.59 9.40
C SER A 3 1.76 -23.30 9.71
N ASP A 4 3.01 -23.42 10.15
CA ASP A 4 3.83 -22.24 10.41
C ASP A 4 4.15 -21.50 9.13
N THR A 5 4.41 -22.23 8.05
CA THR A 5 4.66 -21.64 6.74
C THR A 5 3.42 -20.91 6.23
N GLU A 6 2.26 -21.51 6.41
CA GLU A 6 0.99 -20.87 6.00
C GLU A 6 0.74 -19.60 6.80
N ASN A 7 0.95 -19.63 8.11
CA ASN A 7 0.75 -18.47 8.96
C ASN A 7 1.71 -17.35 8.58
N ASN A 8 2.97 -17.69 8.31
CA ASN A 8 3.97 -16.71 7.89
C ASN A 8 3.65 -16.14 6.52
N ALA A 9 3.10 -16.96 5.62
CA ALA A 9 2.71 -16.48 4.31
C ALA A 9 1.58 -15.45 4.38
N GLY A 10 0.74 -15.50 5.43
CA GLY A 10 -0.32 -14.53 5.64
C GLY A 10 0.12 -13.24 6.31
N ASP A 11 1.30 -13.25 6.94
CA ASP A 11 1.81 -12.10 7.68
C ASP A 11 2.99 -11.51 6.94
N LEU A 12 2.74 -10.42 6.22
CA LEU A 12 3.76 -9.76 5.41
C LEU A 12 4.42 -8.58 6.12
N SER A 13 4.06 -8.30 7.36
CA SER A 13 4.48 -7.09 8.06
C SER A 13 5.99 -6.86 8.05
N VAL A 14 6.76 -7.90 8.34
CA VAL A 14 8.23 -7.83 8.33
C VAL A 14 8.85 -8.90 7.43
N ASP A 15 8.10 -9.39 6.47
CA ASP A 15 8.56 -10.41 5.55
C ASP A 15 9.59 -9.84 4.58
N PRO A 16 10.83 -10.39 4.55
CA PRO A 16 11.88 -9.86 3.66
C PRO A 16 11.52 -9.93 2.19
N ALA A 17 10.86 -10.99 1.74
CA ALA A 17 10.50 -11.15 0.34
C ALA A 17 9.48 -10.10 -0.10
N PHE A 18 8.49 -9.82 0.74
CA PHE A 18 7.51 -8.78 0.43
C PHE A 18 8.14 -7.39 0.49
N PHE A 19 9.02 -7.15 1.45
CA PHE A 19 9.79 -5.90 1.50
C PHE A 19 10.58 -5.68 0.22
N ASP A 20 11.24 -6.73 -0.28
CA ASP A 20 11.99 -6.65 -1.53
C ASP A 20 11.07 -6.39 -2.73
N LEU A 21 9.88 -6.96 -2.74
CA LEU A 21 8.87 -6.68 -3.76
C LEU A 21 8.45 -5.21 -3.75
N LEU A 22 8.14 -4.68 -2.57
CA LEU A 22 7.75 -3.27 -2.40
C LEU A 22 8.85 -2.33 -2.87
N THR A 23 10.04 -2.50 -2.31
CA THR A 23 11.16 -1.56 -2.54
C THR A 23 11.79 -1.75 -3.91
N GLY A 24 11.91 -3.00 -4.37
CA GLY A 24 12.47 -3.31 -5.67
C GLY A 24 11.59 -2.80 -6.81
N SER A 25 10.28 -3.00 -6.71
CA SER A 25 9.33 -2.47 -7.70
C SER A 25 9.38 -0.95 -7.73
N PHE A 26 9.39 -0.32 -6.56
CA PHE A 26 9.46 1.14 -6.46
C PHE A 26 10.71 1.66 -7.16
N ARG A 27 11.85 1.07 -6.87
CA ARG A 27 13.12 1.50 -7.44
C ARG A 27 13.15 1.35 -8.96
N ARG A 28 12.67 0.22 -9.46
CA ARG A 28 12.69 -0.05 -10.92
C ARG A 28 11.70 0.82 -11.68
N ILE A 29 10.52 1.03 -11.11
CA ILE A 29 9.42 1.71 -11.80
C ILE A 29 9.45 3.21 -11.59
N VAL A 30 9.60 3.65 -10.33
CA VAL A 30 9.59 5.07 -9.98
C VAL A 30 10.96 5.71 -10.19
N GLY A 31 12.04 4.95 -9.97
CA GLY A 31 13.40 5.41 -10.25
C GLY A 31 14.14 5.97 -9.05
N THR A 32 13.52 5.97 -7.87
CA THR A 32 14.15 6.41 -6.61
C THR A 32 13.97 5.31 -5.57
N SER A 33 14.50 5.53 -4.36
CA SER A 33 14.40 4.55 -3.28
C SER A 33 13.22 4.89 -2.36
N LEU A 34 12.41 3.88 -2.06
CA LEU A 34 11.29 4.04 -1.10
C LEU A 34 11.81 4.26 0.32
N VAL A 35 12.87 3.53 0.69
CA VAL A 35 13.47 3.62 2.01
C VAL A 35 14.94 3.98 1.88
N ALA A 36 15.50 4.58 2.93
CA ALA A 36 16.92 4.92 2.95
C ALA A 36 17.77 3.64 2.97
N GLU A 37 18.96 3.74 2.42
CA GLU A 37 19.92 2.63 2.44
C GLU A 37 20.18 2.17 3.87
N GLY A 38 20.20 0.85 4.06
CA GLY A 38 20.42 0.26 5.38
C GLY A 38 19.16 0.02 6.17
N GLN A 39 18.01 0.55 5.74
CA GLN A 39 16.73 0.30 6.41
C GLN A 39 16.07 -0.96 5.84
N GLY A 40 15.50 -1.75 6.73
CA GLY A 40 14.90 -3.04 6.38
C GLY A 40 13.41 -3.13 6.68
N PRO A 41 12.86 -4.37 6.61
CA PRO A 41 11.43 -4.60 6.82
C PRO A 41 10.92 -4.09 8.18
N ASP A 42 11.67 -4.31 9.25
CA ASP A 42 11.28 -3.84 10.58
C ASP A 42 11.14 -2.34 10.63
N TRP A 43 12.10 -1.62 10.05
CA TRP A 43 12.04 -0.17 10.03
C TRP A 43 10.83 0.32 9.25
N LEU A 44 10.59 -0.25 8.07
CA LEU A 44 9.46 0.16 7.25
C LEU A 44 8.14 -0.06 7.97
N TYR A 45 7.99 -1.20 8.63
CA TYR A 45 6.75 -1.53 9.31
C TYR A 45 6.53 -0.70 10.58
N HIS A 46 7.55 -0.64 11.45
CA HIS A 46 7.40 -0.07 12.80
C HIS A 46 7.73 1.42 12.90
N LYS A 47 8.65 1.92 12.09
CA LYS A 47 9.27 3.24 12.32
C LYS A 47 9.13 4.24 11.19
N ALA A 48 8.84 3.82 9.98
CA ALA A 48 8.72 4.75 8.86
C ALA A 48 7.65 5.81 9.15
N PRO A 49 7.97 7.11 9.02
CA PRO A 49 7.01 8.18 9.32
C PRO A 49 6.00 8.42 8.22
N PHE A 50 6.10 7.69 7.13
CA PHE A 50 5.18 7.79 6.00
C PHE A 50 4.32 6.54 5.91
N VAL A 51 3.16 6.69 5.26
CA VAL A 51 2.22 5.59 5.02
C VAL A 51 2.73 4.73 3.87
N VAL A 52 2.64 3.41 4.04
CA VAL A 52 2.77 2.45 2.94
C VAL A 52 1.65 1.44 3.08
N VAL A 53 0.87 1.29 2.02
CA VAL A 53 -0.18 0.27 1.92
C VAL A 53 -0.03 -0.46 0.59
N ALA A 54 -0.50 -1.71 0.55
CA ALA A 54 -0.47 -2.49 -0.68
C ALA A 54 -1.69 -3.40 -0.73
N HIS A 55 -2.22 -3.61 -1.94
CA HIS A 55 -3.31 -4.56 -2.16
C HIS A 55 -2.90 -5.61 -3.20
N ASN A 56 -3.64 -6.73 -3.21
CA ASN A 56 -3.36 -7.84 -4.10
C ASN A 56 -4.05 -7.67 -5.47
N THR A 57 -4.02 -8.73 -6.27
CA THR A 57 -4.58 -8.74 -7.62
C THR A 57 -5.94 -9.43 -7.71
N ASP A 58 -6.62 -9.64 -6.59
CA ASP A 58 -7.96 -10.22 -6.61
C ASP A 58 -8.90 -9.35 -7.44
N PRO A 59 -9.97 -9.93 -8.03
CA PRO A 59 -10.98 -9.13 -8.75
C PRO A 59 -11.56 -7.99 -7.90
N ASP A 60 -11.71 -8.21 -6.59
CA ASP A 60 -12.02 -7.15 -5.61
C ASP A 60 -10.78 -7.04 -4.71
N PRO A 61 -9.81 -6.18 -5.06
CA PRO A 61 -8.52 -6.18 -4.38
C PRO A 61 -8.65 -5.93 -2.88
N ARG A 62 -7.87 -6.68 -2.11
CA ARG A 62 -7.80 -6.53 -0.65
C ARG A 62 -6.43 -6.05 -0.25
N PHE A 63 -6.37 -5.24 0.81
CA PHE A 63 -5.09 -4.87 1.37
C PHE A 63 -4.39 -6.11 1.91
N VAL A 64 -3.09 -6.19 1.68
CA VAL A 64 -2.23 -7.26 2.18
C VAL A 64 -1.09 -6.71 3.03
N PHE A 65 -0.91 -5.40 3.05
CA PHE A 65 0.14 -4.74 3.82
C PHE A 65 -0.29 -3.33 4.20
N ALA A 66 -0.02 -2.95 5.44
CA ALA A 66 -0.16 -1.58 5.92
C ALA A 66 0.82 -1.41 7.08
N ASN A 67 1.76 -0.47 6.96
CA ASN A 67 2.68 -0.23 8.07
C ASN A 67 1.99 0.47 9.23
N LYS A 68 2.69 0.65 10.34
CA LYS A 68 2.09 1.25 11.56
C LYS A 68 1.55 2.65 11.31
N THR A 69 2.26 3.46 10.54
CA THR A 69 1.78 4.80 10.19
C THR A 69 0.47 4.72 9.40
N ALA A 70 0.35 3.77 8.48
CA ALA A 70 -0.90 3.54 7.74
C ALA A 70 -2.03 3.11 8.67
N GLN A 71 -1.75 2.18 9.59
CA GLN A 71 -2.74 1.71 10.54
C GLN A 71 -3.30 2.86 11.39
N ASN A 72 -2.43 3.76 11.81
CA ASN A 72 -2.84 4.94 12.59
C ASN A 72 -3.64 5.92 11.74
N CYS A 73 -3.22 6.14 10.50
CA CYS A 73 -3.89 7.08 9.60
C CYS A 73 -5.30 6.61 9.24
N PHE A 74 -5.45 5.35 8.87
CA PHE A 74 -6.74 4.76 8.48
C PHE A 74 -7.54 4.21 9.65
N GLU A 75 -6.94 4.14 10.83
CA GLU A 75 -7.61 3.69 12.07
C GLU A 75 -8.03 2.23 12.03
N TYR A 76 -7.23 1.38 11.41
CA TYR A 76 -7.42 -0.07 11.41
C TYR A 76 -6.19 -0.74 11.99
N PRO A 77 -6.36 -1.74 12.88
CA PRO A 77 -5.23 -2.59 13.26
C PRO A 77 -4.88 -3.52 12.10
N TRP A 78 -3.69 -4.11 12.15
CA TRP A 78 -3.20 -4.99 11.10
C TRP A 78 -4.23 -6.05 10.67
N ASP A 79 -4.79 -6.78 11.63
CA ASP A 79 -5.69 -7.91 11.35
C ASP A 79 -6.93 -7.49 10.56
N GLU A 80 -7.46 -6.31 10.82
CA GLU A 80 -8.59 -5.80 10.06
C GLU A 80 -8.15 -5.23 8.72
N PHE A 81 -7.02 -4.55 8.69
CA PHE A 81 -6.56 -3.84 7.50
C PHE A 81 -6.27 -4.82 6.36
N VAL A 82 -5.56 -5.92 6.66
CA VAL A 82 -5.06 -6.84 5.63
C VAL A 82 -6.13 -7.78 5.06
N THR A 83 -7.38 -7.61 5.43
CA THR A 83 -8.49 -8.33 4.81
C THR A 83 -9.54 -7.38 4.24
N LEU A 84 -9.32 -6.08 4.42
CA LEU A 84 -10.26 -5.06 3.98
C LEU A 84 -10.20 -4.92 2.45
N PRO A 85 -11.33 -4.97 1.75
CA PRO A 85 -11.34 -4.59 0.34
C PRO A 85 -10.86 -3.15 0.19
N SER A 86 -9.89 -2.93 -0.69
CA SER A 86 -9.24 -1.61 -0.80
C SER A 86 -10.21 -0.51 -1.20
N ARG A 87 -11.31 -0.85 -1.92
CA ARG A 87 -12.34 0.12 -2.30
C ARG A 87 -13.02 0.76 -1.10
N LEU A 88 -13.04 0.08 0.05
CA LEU A 88 -13.69 0.62 1.25
C LEU A 88 -12.90 1.74 1.93
N SER A 89 -11.69 2.03 1.46
CA SER A 89 -10.93 3.18 1.93
C SER A 89 -11.39 4.51 1.33
N ALA A 90 -12.36 4.48 0.41
CA ALA A 90 -12.93 5.67 -0.20
C ALA A 90 -14.45 5.56 -0.26
N GLU A 91 -15.15 6.69 -0.15
CA GLU A 91 -16.61 6.73 -0.24
C GLU A 91 -17.07 6.57 -1.69
N LEU A 92 -18.35 6.20 -1.87
CA LEU A 92 -18.89 5.87 -3.20
C LEU A 92 -18.61 6.89 -4.29
N PRO A 93 -18.83 8.20 -4.10
CA PRO A 93 -18.54 9.15 -5.19
C PRO A 93 -17.07 9.16 -5.59
N ASN A 94 -16.19 8.82 -4.65
CA ASN A 94 -14.75 8.85 -4.87
C ASN A 94 -14.18 7.51 -5.33
N ARG A 95 -15.00 6.46 -5.36
CA ARG A 95 -14.57 5.14 -5.82
C ARG A 95 -14.32 5.11 -7.32
N ALA A 96 -15.09 5.83 -8.11
CA ALA A 96 -14.88 5.94 -9.54
C ALA A 96 -13.55 6.63 -9.85
N GLU A 97 -13.23 7.69 -9.12
CA GLU A 97 -11.94 8.38 -9.24
C GLU A 97 -10.79 7.46 -8.84
N ARG A 98 -10.96 6.72 -7.75
CA ARG A 98 -9.98 5.73 -7.32
C ARG A 98 -9.76 4.67 -8.38
N GLN A 99 -10.81 4.19 -9.02
CA GLN A 99 -10.69 3.17 -10.08
C GLN A 99 -9.93 3.74 -11.28
N ARG A 100 -10.20 4.98 -11.67
CA ARG A 100 -9.45 5.63 -12.75
C ARG A 100 -7.98 5.74 -12.42
N LEU A 101 -7.65 6.04 -11.16
CA LEU A 101 -6.27 6.07 -10.68
C LEU A 101 -5.61 4.71 -10.84
N LEU A 102 -6.26 3.66 -10.38
CA LEU A 102 -5.71 2.30 -10.47
C LEU A 102 -5.51 1.87 -11.92
N ASP A 103 -6.43 2.25 -12.80
CA ASP A 103 -6.31 1.97 -14.22
C ASP A 103 -5.12 2.71 -14.85
N ALA A 104 -4.90 3.96 -14.45
CA ALA A 104 -3.75 4.75 -14.92
C ALA A 104 -2.44 4.11 -14.46
N VAL A 105 -2.39 3.64 -13.21
CA VAL A 105 -1.21 2.95 -12.68
C VAL A 105 -0.96 1.65 -13.46
N SER A 106 -2.01 0.91 -13.76
CA SER A 106 -1.89 -0.33 -14.56
C SER A 106 -1.33 -0.05 -15.95
N SER A 107 -1.70 1.08 -16.55
CA SER A 107 -1.24 1.45 -17.89
C SER A 107 0.19 2.00 -17.90
N ASN A 108 0.57 2.79 -16.89
CA ASN A 108 1.81 3.56 -16.87
C ASN A 108 2.87 3.03 -15.91
N GLY A 109 2.51 2.09 -15.03
CA GLY A 109 3.40 1.54 -14.01
C GLY A 109 3.33 2.28 -12.68
N PHE A 110 3.18 3.60 -12.69
CA PHE A 110 3.03 4.39 -11.47
C PHE A 110 2.42 5.75 -11.77
N ILE A 111 2.00 6.42 -10.71
CA ILE A 111 1.59 7.81 -10.76
C ILE A 111 2.18 8.53 -9.54
N SER A 112 2.61 9.78 -9.71
CA SER A 112 3.13 10.63 -8.62
C SER A 112 2.25 11.85 -8.45
N ASP A 113 2.52 12.64 -7.43
CA ASP A 113 1.77 13.86 -7.11
C ASP A 113 0.28 13.59 -6.93
N TYR A 114 -0.05 12.39 -6.47
CA TYR A 114 -1.43 11.99 -6.33
C TYR A 114 -2.08 12.67 -5.13
N ARG A 115 -3.29 13.21 -5.36
CA ARG A 115 -4.15 13.75 -4.31
C ARG A 115 -5.49 13.05 -4.37
N GLY A 116 -5.96 12.53 -3.26
CA GLY A 116 -7.23 11.81 -3.24
C GLY A 116 -7.90 11.83 -1.87
N LEU A 117 -9.21 11.77 -1.86
CA LEU A 117 -10.00 11.74 -0.64
C LEU A 117 -10.19 10.30 -0.18
N ARG A 118 -9.95 10.07 1.10
CA ARG A 118 -10.08 8.76 1.72
C ARG A 118 -10.88 8.86 3.01
N ILE A 119 -11.34 7.71 3.50
CA ILE A 119 -12.12 7.63 4.74
C ILE A 119 -11.50 6.59 5.66
N ALA A 120 -11.31 6.96 6.92
CA ALA A 120 -10.82 6.08 7.97
C ALA A 120 -11.98 5.29 8.60
N LYS A 121 -11.66 4.30 9.42
CA LYS A 121 -12.66 3.44 10.07
C LYS A 121 -13.72 4.23 10.85
N SER A 122 -13.30 5.29 11.52
CA SER A 122 -14.23 6.12 12.32
C SER A 122 -15.17 7.00 11.47
N GLY A 123 -14.94 7.07 10.17
CA GLY A 123 -15.64 7.99 9.29
C GLY A 123 -14.89 9.30 9.07
N ARG A 124 -13.73 9.47 9.70
CA ARG A 124 -12.90 10.66 9.47
C ARG A 124 -12.42 10.66 8.03
N ARG A 125 -12.67 11.76 7.33
CA ARG A 125 -12.23 11.95 5.95
C ARG A 125 -10.92 12.71 5.92
N PHE A 126 -10.06 12.34 4.99
CA PHE A 126 -8.77 13.04 4.85
C PHE A 126 -8.30 12.99 3.40
N TRP A 127 -7.52 14.02 3.04
CA TRP A 127 -6.90 14.11 1.71
C TRP A 127 -5.49 13.54 1.78
N ILE A 128 -5.21 12.60 0.90
CA ILE A 128 -3.82 12.20 0.61
C ILE A 128 -3.20 13.31 -0.22
N GLU A 129 -1.99 13.71 0.14
CA GLU A 129 -1.23 14.73 -0.58
C GLU A 129 0.09 14.14 -1.07
N ASP A 130 0.50 14.52 -2.27
CA ASP A 130 1.79 14.15 -2.87
C ASP A 130 2.05 12.63 -2.85
N GLY A 131 1.01 11.84 -3.08
CA GLY A 131 1.11 10.40 -3.05
C GLY A 131 1.78 9.83 -4.29
N ILE A 132 2.38 8.65 -4.12
CA ILE A 132 2.90 7.84 -5.22
C ILE A 132 2.21 6.48 -5.15
N VAL A 133 1.67 6.04 -6.29
CA VAL A 133 1.05 4.72 -6.42
C VAL A 133 1.81 3.97 -7.50
N TRP A 134 2.20 2.73 -7.23
CA TRP A 134 3.00 1.96 -8.19
C TRP A 134 2.58 0.50 -8.21
N GLN A 135 2.91 -0.16 -9.33
CA GLN A 135 2.68 -1.60 -9.47
C GLN A 135 3.73 -2.40 -8.72
N LEU A 136 3.30 -3.52 -8.16
CA LEU A 136 4.20 -4.50 -7.56
C LEU A 136 4.50 -5.57 -8.61
N ILE A 137 5.71 -5.55 -9.13
CA ILE A 137 6.18 -6.48 -10.16
C ILE A 137 7.38 -7.23 -9.59
N ASP A 138 7.28 -8.56 -9.57
CA ASP A 138 8.39 -9.36 -9.04
C ASP A 138 9.53 -9.49 -10.06
N ASN A 139 10.59 -10.18 -9.66
CA ASN A 139 11.78 -10.33 -10.49
C ASN A 139 11.53 -11.12 -11.77
N ASP A 140 10.46 -11.90 -11.81
CA ASP A 140 10.07 -12.68 -12.98
C ASP A 140 9.11 -11.91 -13.89
N GLY A 141 8.76 -10.66 -13.54
CA GLY A 141 7.86 -9.84 -14.31
C GLY A 141 6.38 -10.05 -13.99
N ASN A 142 6.06 -10.81 -12.95
CA ASN A 142 4.67 -11.07 -12.58
C ASN A 142 4.08 -9.92 -11.78
N HIS A 143 2.87 -9.52 -12.15
CA HIS A 143 2.13 -8.48 -11.44
C HIS A 143 1.53 -9.07 -10.16
N ARG A 144 1.90 -8.47 -9.02
CA ARG A 144 1.53 -8.97 -7.68
C ARG A 144 0.54 -8.07 -6.95
N GLY A 145 0.25 -6.91 -7.49
CA GLY A 145 -0.64 -5.95 -6.87
C GLY A 145 -0.22 -4.52 -7.11
N GLN A 146 -0.70 -3.62 -6.27
CA GLN A 146 -0.32 -2.21 -6.29
C GLN A 146 -0.08 -1.73 -4.89
N ALA A 147 0.76 -0.71 -4.75
CA ALA A 147 1.08 -0.11 -3.47
C ALA A 147 0.99 1.42 -3.58
N ALA A 148 0.85 2.06 -2.43
CA ALA A 148 0.80 3.50 -2.34
C ALA A 148 1.60 3.97 -1.14
N THR A 149 2.24 5.13 -1.28
CA THR A 149 2.94 5.80 -0.18
C THR A 149 2.62 7.27 -0.18
N PHE A 150 2.50 7.86 1.00
CA PHE A 150 2.37 9.29 1.18
C PHE A 150 2.81 9.65 2.60
N SER A 151 3.41 10.84 2.75
CA SER A 151 3.88 11.31 4.05
C SER A 151 3.05 12.46 4.60
N THR A 152 2.14 13.02 3.80
CA THR A 152 1.33 14.17 4.17
C THR A 152 -0.12 13.89 3.88
N TRP A 153 -0.99 14.19 4.85
CA TRP A 153 -2.43 14.13 4.67
C TRP A 153 -3.09 15.19 5.53
N LYS A 154 -4.29 15.61 5.14
CA LYS A 154 -5.04 16.66 5.82
C LYS A 154 -6.47 16.21 6.03
N ASP A 155 -7.01 16.48 7.21
CA ASP A 155 -8.43 16.23 7.46
C ASP A 155 -9.28 17.05 6.50
N ALA A 156 -10.30 16.41 6.02
CA ALA A 156 -11.22 17.06 5.08
C ALA A 156 -12.37 17.77 5.82
#